data_02c41f905b74b8ae31a048e330df63ad
#
_entry.id   02c41f905b74b8ae31a048e330df63ad
#
_cell.length_a   1.000
_cell.length_b   1.000
_cell.length_c   1.000
_cell.angle_alpha   90.00
_cell.angle_beta   90.00
_cell.angle_gamma   90.00
#
_symmetry.space_group_name_H-M   'P 1'
#
loop_
_entity.id
_entity.type
_entity.pdbx_description
1 polymer ?
#
loop_
_entity_poly.entity_id
_entity_poly.type
_entity_poly.pdbx_seq_one_letter_code
_entity_poly.pdbx_strand_id
1 'polypeptide(L)'
;WDVRLSTGETRHYVDVVVANGHHSVPNIPEIDGEYTGESFHAHEYLDPAVFAGRKVLVIGVGNSGMDIACDATKGAESVLLSTRHGVHVIPKYAFGRPVDQFGNPLIAYLPFPVERAIYEGILRLSTGRPQDRGLPKPDHRLLHAHPTVSSELYDRVGHGDIEMKPDIARFDGDRVEFVDGSSAQIDLLVYATGYQVSLPFFAPE
;
A
#
# COMPACT_ATOMS: atom_id res chain seq x y z
N TRP A 1 -9.44 32.78 -14.43
CA TRP A 1 -8.51 32.40 -13.37
C TRP A 1 -7.41 33.42 -13.21
N ASP A 2 -7.19 33.91 -12.02
CA ASP A 2 -6.07 34.75 -11.66
C ASP A 2 -4.98 33.90 -11.01
N VAL A 3 -3.87 33.71 -11.72
CA VAL A 3 -2.77 32.87 -11.27
C VAL A 3 -1.62 33.77 -10.81
N ARG A 4 -1.32 33.72 -9.51
CA ARG A 4 -0.16 34.42 -8.95
C ARG A 4 1.07 33.52 -9.02
N LEU A 5 2.08 33.99 -9.72
CA LEU A 5 3.36 33.28 -9.87
C LEU A 5 4.27 33.52 -8.65
N SER A 6 5.27 32.66 -8.45
CA SER A 6 6.30 32.82 -7.41
C SER A 6 7.12 34.11 -7.54
N THR A 7 7.16 34.70 -8.73
CA THR A 7 7.77 36.00 -9.01
C THR A 7 6.96 37.18 -8.47
N GLY A 8 5.72 36.94 -8.00
CA GLY A 8 4.78 37.98 -7.56
C GLY A 8 3.88 38.52 -8.68
N GLU A 9 4.15 38.13 -9.94
CA GLU A 9 3.32 38.50 -11.08
C GLU A 9 1.98 37.77 -11.04
N THR A 10 0.89 38.45 -11.42
CA THR A 10 -0.43 37.85 -11.61
C THR A 10 -0.76 37.83 -13.09
N ARG A 11 -1.14 36.63 -13.58
CA ARG A 11 -1.58 36.41 -14.97
C ARG A 11 -3.01 35.91 -15.00
N HIS A 12 -3.74 36.34 -16.01
CA HIS A 12 -5.13 35.94 -16.24
C HIS A 12 -5.22 34.83 -17.27
N TYR A 13 -5.91 33.75 -16.94
CA TYR A 13 -6.13 32.60 -17.82
C TYR A 13 -7.61 32.27 -17.92
N VAL A 14 -8.05 31.77 -19.06
CA VAL A 14 -9.41 31.25 -19.27
C VAL A 14 -9.55 29.92 -18.54
N ASP A 15 -8.55 29.05 -18.69
CA ASP A 15 -8.51 27.72 -18.12
C ASP A 15 -7.19 27.45 -17.44
N VAL A 16 -7.21 26.64 -16.37
CA VAL A 16 -6.02 26.16 -15.67
C VAL A 16 -6.12 24.64 -15.51
N VAL A 17 -5.09 23.94 -15.95
CA VAL A 17 -4.95 22.47 -15.77
C VAL A 17 -4.01 22.22 -14.59
N VAL A 18 -4.55 21.63 -13.52
CA VAL A 18 -3.79 21.22 -12.35
C VAL A 18 -3.25 19.81 -12.57
N ALA A 19 -1.93 19.69 -12.70
CA ALA A 19 -1.25 18.42 -12.99
C ALA A 19 -0.07 18.17 -12.02
N ASN A 20 -0.20 18.62 -10.77
CA ASN A 20 0.85 18.53 -9.74
C ASN A 20 0.95 17.15 -9.07
N GLY A 21 0.09 16.21 -9.42
CA GLY A 21 -0.01 14.93 -8.73
C GLY A 21 -0.69 15.04 -7.34
N HIS A 22 -0.81 13.91 -6.65
CA HIS A 22 -1.47 13.82 -5.34
C HIS A 22 -0.66 13.02 -4.30
N HIS A 23 0.56 12.61 -4.63
CA HIS A 23 1.45 11.85 -3.74
C HIS A 23 2.58 12.73 -3.19
N SER A 24 2.26 13.94 -2.73
CA SER A 24 3.26 14.90 -2.23
C SER A 24 3.27 15.04 -0.72
N VAL A 25 2.15 14.77 -0.05
CA VAL A 25 2.02 14.91 1.40
C VAL A 25 1.83 13.52 2.02
N PRO A 26 2.84 12.98 2.73
CA PRO A 26 2.71 11.71 3.44
C PRO A 26 1.56 11.72 4.45
N ASN A 27 0.85 10.60 4.52
CA ASN A 27 -0.17 10.38 5.54
C ASN A 27 0.40 9.48 6.63
N ILE A 28 0.77 10.06 7.78
CA ILE A 28 1.24 9.31 8.95
C ILE A 28 0.06 9.23 9.92
N PRO A 29 -0.46 8.02 10.22
CA PRO A 29 -1.56 7.86 11.16
C PRO A 29 -1.13 8.18 12.59
N GLU A 30 -2.05 8.70 13.38
CA GLU A 30 -1.88 8.79 14.83
C GLU A 30 -2.07 7.40 15.43
N ILE A 31 -1.07 6.92 16.15
CA ILE A 31 -1.05 5.64 16.86
C ILE A 31 -0.70 5.93 18.31
N ASP A 32 -1.38 5.29 19.26
CA ASP A 32 -1.15 5.50 20.67
C ASP A 32 0.30 5.15 21.07
N GLY A 33 0.86 5.90 22.02
CA GLY A 33 2.22 5.72 22.49
C GLY A 33 3.27 6.42 21.63
N GLU A 34 4.54 6.10 21.84
CA GLU A 34 5.66 6.72 21.14
C GLU A 34 6.61 5.62 20.65
N TYR A 35 6.93 5.65 19.36
CA TYR A 35 7.98 4.83 18.78
C TYR A 35 9.30 5.60 18.81
N THR A 36 10.31 5.05 19.49
CA THR A 36 11.62 5.72 19.69
C THR A 36 12.69 5.25 18.71
N GLY A 37 12.39 4.26 17.86
CA GLY A 37 13.30 3.75 16.84
C GLY A 37 13.35 4.64 15.60
N GLU A 38 14.10 4.20 14.61
CA GLU A 38 14.17 4.87 13.30
C GLU A 38 12.88 4.62 12.50
N SER A 39 12.32 5.66 11.92
CA SER A 39 11.13 5.54 11.08
C SER A 39 11.17 6.51 9.90
N PHE A 40 10.54 6.10 8.79
CA PHE A 40 10.36 6.97 7.63
C PHE A 40 9.06 6.60 6.87
N HIS A 41 8.57 7.53 6.06
CA HIS A 41 7.47 7.26 5.15
C HIS A 41 7.96 6.64 3.83
N ALA A 42 7.16 5.78 3.21
CA ALA A 42 7.46 5.16 1.91
C ALA A 42 7.86 6.16 0.81
N HIS A 43 7.49 7.43 0.96
CA HIS A 43 7.93 8.54 0.09
C HIS A 43 9.45 8.76 0.10
N GLU A 44 10.11 8.45 1.20
CA GLU A 44 11.53 8.65 1.43
C GLU A 44 12.37 7.41 1.06
N TYR A 45 11.71 6.30 0.74
CA TYR A 45 12.38 5.06 0.40
C TYR A 45 13.12 5.14 -0.94
N LEU A 46 14.41 4.86 -0.94
CA LEU A 46 15.27 4.93 -2.12
C LEU A 46 16.06 3.64 -2.38
N ASP A 47 16.52 2.94 -1.33
CA ASP A 47 17.47 1.84 -1.46
C ASP A 47 17.20 0.74 -0.42
N PRO A 48 17.12 -0.55 -0.83
CA PRO A 48 16.94 -1.67 0.10
C PRO A 48 18.08 -1.87 1.09
N ALA A 49 19.25 -1.29 0.88
CA ALA A 49 20.38 -1.38 1.81
C ALA A 49 20.04 -0.85 3.22
N VAL A 50 19.04 0.03 3.34
CA VAL A 50 18.55 0.55 4.64
C VAL A 50 18.03 -0.57 5.56
N PHE A 51 17.60 -1.69 5.01
CA PHE A 51 17.02 -2.82 5.77
C PHE A 51 18.05 -3.82 6.29
N ALA A 52 19.32 -3.71 5.89
CA ALA A 52 20.32 -4.74 6.15
C ALA A 52 20.49 -5.05 7.65
N GLY A 53 20.23 -6.30 8.04
CA GLY A 53 20.37 -6.83 9.39
C GLY A 53 19.39 -6.26 10.42
N ARG A 54 18.31 -5.61 9.99
CA ARG A 54 17.32 -4.96 10.85
C ARG A 54 16.01 -5.76 10.95
N LYS A 55 15.32 -5.62 12.06
CA LYS A 55 13.93 -6.04 12.24
C LYS A 55 13.01 -4.94 11.74
N VAL A 56 12.38 -5.19 10.61
CA VAL A 56 11.60 -4.18 9.86
C VAL A 56 10.11 -4.41 10.04
N LEU A 57 9.38 -3.35 10.34
CA LEU A 57 7.91 -3.33 10.27
C LEU A 57 7.46 -2.35 9.19
N VAL A 58 6.73 -2.86 8.22
CA VAL A 58 6.03 -2.03 7.20
C VAL A 58 4.56 -1.92 7.58
N ILE A 59 4.04 -0.70 7.66
CA ILE A 59 2.64 -0.41 7.97
C ILE A 59 1.89 -0.09 6.69
N GLY A 60 0.94 -0.94 6.32
CA GLY A 60 0.09 -0.78 5.16
C GLY A 60 0.42 -1.72 4.01
N VAL A 61 -0.64 -2.30 3.41
CA VAL A 61 -0.56 -3.30 2.32
C VAL A 61 -1.00 -2.72 0.97
N GLY A 62 -0.79 -1.41 0.76
CA GLY A 62 -0.88 -0.80 -0.57
C GLY A 62 0.30 -1.22 -1.45
N ASN A 63 0.32 -0.76 -2.72
CA ASN A 63 1.39 -1.11 -3.67
C ASN A 63 2.79 -0.84 -3.09
N SER A 64 3.01 0.38 -2.54
CA SER A 64 4.31 0.74 -1.95
C SER A 64 4.67 -0.17 -0.76
N GLY A 65 3.71 -0.46 0.14
CA GLY A 65 3.98 -1.31 1.31
C GLY A 65 4.37 -2.72 0.93
N MET A 66 3.71 -3.31 -0.06
CA MET A 66 4.05 -4.65 -0.54
C MET A 66 5.41 -4.70 -1.24
N ASP A 67 5.69 -3.73 -2.11
CA ASP A 67 6.98 -3.69 -2.82
C ASP A 67 8.14 -3.46 -1.83
N ILE A 68 7.98 -2.54 -0.87
CA ILE A 68 8.99 -2.27 0.17
C ILE A 68 9.19 -3.48 1.09
N ALA A 69 8.11 -4.15 1.52
CA ALA A 69 8.22 -5.35 2.34
C ALA A 69 8.94 -6.49 1.59
N CYS A 70 8.65 -6.68 0.29
CA CYS A 70 9.37 -7.65 -0.55
C CYS A 70 10.85 -7.27 -0.70
N ASP A 71 11.17 -5.98 -0.89
CA ASP A 71 12.55 -5.51 -0.97
C ASP A 71 13.30 -5.72 0.36
N ALA A 72 12.64 -5.49 1.49
CA ALA A 72 13.22 -5.67 2.81
C ALA A 72 13.66 -7.13 3.05
N THR A 73 12.96 -8.13 2.50
CA THR A 73 13.34 -9.56 2.67
C THR A 73 14.74 -9.88 2.12
N LYS A 74 15.30 -9.03 1.26
CA LYS A 74 16.61 -9.27 0.64
C LYS A 74 17.79 -9.06 1.59
N GLY A 75 17.58 -8.37 2.72
CA GLY A 75 18.67 -8.03 3.64
C GLY A 75 18.28 -7.86 5.10
N ALA A 76 17.00 -7.73 5.42
CA ALA A 76 16.52 -7.61 6.79
C ALA A 76 16.73 -8.90 7.59
N GLU A 77 16.84 -8.78 8.92
CA GLU A 77 16.81 -9.92 9.83
C GLU A 77 15.41 -10.55 9.88
N SER A 78 14.38 -9.70 9.92
CA SER A 78 12.97 -10.11 9.84
C SER A 78 12.11 -9.00 9.25
N VAL A 79 11.01 -9.39 8.59
CA VAL A 79 10.07 -8.45 7.99
C VAL A 79 8.67 -8.74 8.47
N LEU A 80 8.06 -7.76 9.12
CA LEU A 80 6.65 -7.76 9.49
C LEU A 80 5.89 -6.80 8.56
N LEU A 81 4.70 -7.21 8.14
CA LEU A 81 3.80 -6.38 7.33
C LEU A 81 2.44 -6.27 8.02
N SER A 82 2.15 -5.09 8.57
CA SER A 82 0.92 -4.83 9.32
C SER A 82 -0.18 -4.28 8.42
N THR A 83 -1.40 -4.74 8.65
CA THR A 83 -2.58 -4.26 7.94
C THR A 83 -3.82 -4.23 8.82
N ARG A 84 -4.64 -3.19 8.67
CA ARG A 84 -5.96 -3.08 9.32
C ARG A 84 -6.99 -4.00 8.68
N HIS A 85 -6.89 -4.18 7.36
CA HIS A 85 -7.88 -4.90 6.55
C HIS A 85 -7.18 -5.82 5.57
N GLY A 86 -7.78 -6.95 5.26
CA GLY A 86 -7.32 -7.78 4.16
C GLY A 86 -7.54 -7.09 2.81
N VAL A 87 -6.66 -7.34 1.85
CA VAL A 87 -6.70 -6.75 0.53
C VAL A 87 -6.77 -7.80 -0.57
N HIS A 88 -7.34 -7.41 -1.70
CA HIS A 88 -7.24 -8.21 -2.92
C HIS A 88 -5.90 -7.93 -3.60
N VAL A 89 -5.05 -8.95 -3.63
CA VAL A 89 -3.77 -8.89 -4.35
C VAL A 89 -3.96 -9.44 -5.74
N ILE A 90 -3.67 -8.64 -6.75
CA ILE A 90 -3.74 -9.01 -8.16
C ILE A 90 -2.31 -9.27 -8.65
N PRO A 91 -2.04 -10.42 -9.30
CA PRO A 91 -0.73 -10.67 -9.87
C PRO A 91 -0.49 -9.73 -11.06
N LYS A 92 0.77 -9.35 -11.31
CA LYS A 92 1.13 -8.54 -12.51
C LYS A 92 0.81 -9.26 -13.81
N TYR A 93 0.89 -10.61 -13.80
CA TYR A 93 0.60 -11.46 -14.94
C TYR A 93 -0.36 -12.58 -14.53
N ALA A 94 -1.33 -12.87 -15.38
CA ALA A 94 -2.19 -14.05 -15.27
C ALA A 94 -2.26 -14.74 -16.65
N PHE A 95 -2.15 -16.07 -16.65
CA PHE A 95 -2.15 -16.89 -17.87
C PHE A 95 -1.17 -16.38 -18.96
N GLY A 96 0.00 -15.88 -18.53
CA GLY A 96 1.07 -15.39 -19.41
C GLY A 96 0.83 -14.00 -20.02
N ARG A 97 -0.21 -13.27 -19.60
CA ARG A 97 -0.51 -11.90 -20.07
C ARG A 97 -0.54 -10.91 -18.91
N PRO A 98 -0.15 -9.64 -19.11
CA PRO A 98 -0.34 -8.57 -18.13
C PRO A 98 -1.82 -8.43 -17.75
N VAL A 99 -2.11 -8.27 -16.46
CA VAL A 99 -3.50 -8.27 -15.97
C VAL A 99 -4.29 -7.06 -16.43
N ASP A 100 -3.65 -5.93 -16.65
CA ASP A 100 -4.24 -4.71 -17.22
C ASP A 100 -4.78 -4.89 -18.67
N GLN A 101 -4.27 -5.92 -19.38
CA GLN A 101 -4.74 -6.28 -20.72
C GLN A 101 -5.94 -7.23 -20.74
N PHE A 102 -6.43 -7.67 -19.57
CA PHE A 102 -7.62 -8.52 -19.48
C PHE A 102 -8.95 -7.75 -19.67
N GLY A 103 -8.91 -6.45 -19.86
CA GLY A 103 -10.08 -5.64 -20.23
C GLY A 103 -10.71 -6.18 -21.50
N ASN A 104 -11.74 -7.02 -21.36
CA ASN A 104 -12.49 -7.53 -22.51
C ASN A 104 -13.67 -6.59 -22.78
N PRO A 105 -13.76 -5.97 -23.98
CA PRO A 105 -14.89 -5.11 -24.34
C PRO A 105 -16.24 -5.79 -24.14
N LEU A 106 -16.34 -7.12 -24.36
CA LEU A 106 -17.59 -7.86 -24.17
C LEU A 106 -18.00 -7.95 -22.70
N ILE A 107 -17.04 -8.03 -21.79
CA ILE A 107 -17.30 -8.06 -20.34
C ILE A 107 -17.75 -6.67 -19.87
N ALA A 108 -17.20 -5.60 -20.43
CA ALA A 108 -17.54 -4.21 -20.10
C ALA A 108 -19.01 -3.83 -20.40
N TYR A 109 -19.71 -4.58 -21.27
CA TYR A 109 -21.14 -4.39 -21.50
C TYR A 109 -22.04 -5.11 -20.47
N LEU A 110 -21.47 -5.95 -19.60
CA LEU A 110 -22.23 -6.64 -18.57
C LEU A 110 -22.54 -5.72 -17.37
N PRO A 111 -23.64 -5.97 -16.65
CA PRO A 111 -23.87 -5.28 -15.39
C PRO A 111 -22.68 -5.47 -14.42
N PHE A 112 -22.25 -4.41 -13.78
CA PHE A 112 -21.05 -4.38 -12.91
C PHE A 112 -20.96 -5.55 -11.89
N PRO A 113 -22.07 -6.02 -11.25
CA PRO A 113 -22.00 -7.18 -10.36
C PRO A 113 -21.58 -8.48 -11.05
N VAL A 114 -21.95 -8.65 -12.34
CA VAL A 114 -21.62 -9.84 -13.14
C VAL A 114 -20.17 -9.74 -13.60
N GLU A 115 -19.76 -8.60 -14.13
CA GLU A 115 -18.38 -8.31 -14.48
C GLU A 115 -17.43 -8.61 -13.32
N ARG A 116 -17.74 -8.06 -12.15
CA ARG A 116 -16.96 -8.28 -10.91
C ARG A 116 -16.89 -9.76 -10.55
N ALA A 117 -18.00 -10.50 -10.60
CA ALA A 117 -18.02 -11.94 -10.29
C ALA A 117 -17.11 -12.75 -11.23
N ILE A 118 -17.03 -12.35 -12.51
CA ILE A 118 -16.12 -12.94 -13.48
C ILE A 118 -14.67 -12.68 -13.09
N TYR A 119 -14.31 -11.44 -12.77
CA TYR A 119 -12.94 -11.11 -12.35
C TYR A 119 -12.55 -11.76 -11.02
N GLU A 120 -13.47 -11.85 -10.04
CA GLU A 120 -13.26 -12.60 -8.78
C GLU A 120 -13.00 -14.09 -9.06
N GLY A 121 -13.74 -14.67 -10.01
CA GLY A 121 -13.55 -16.06 -10.45
C GLY A 121 -12.18 -16.28 -11.12
N ILE A 122 -11.80 -15.39 -12.04
CA ILE A 122 -10.50 -15.42 -12.73
C ILE A 122 -9.36 -15.30 -11.70
N LEU A 123 -9.45 -14.34 -10.81
CA LEU A 123 -8.44 -14.11 -9.77
C LEU A 123 -8.30 -15.35 -8.88
N ARG A 124 -9.43 -15.91 -8.42
CA ARG A 124 -9.43 -17.10 -7.58
C ARG A 124 -8.84 -18.34 -8.27
N LEU A 125 -9.05 -18.50 -9.58
CA LEU A 125 -8.48 -19.60 -10.36
C LEU A 125 -6.98 -19.41 -10.63
N SER A 126 -6.51 -18.16 -10.78
CA SER A 126 -5.12 -17.86 -11.09
C SER A 126 -4.21 -17.83 -9.86
N THR A 127 -4.69 -17.30 -8.72
CA THR A 127 -3.86 -17.09 -7.52
C THR A 127 -4.32 -17.84 -6.28
N GLY A 128 -5.51 -18.45 -6.30
CA GLY A 128 -6.13 -19.01 -5.11
C GLY A 128 -6.77 -17.93 -4.22
N ARG A 129 -7.04 -18.26 -2.98
CA ARG A 129 -7.54 -17.31 -2.00
C ARG A 129 -6.38 -16.69 -1.22
N PRO A 130 -6.40 -15.41 -0.88
CA PRO A 130 -5.36 -14.80 -0.06
C PRO A 130 -5.08 -15.55 1.25
N GLN A 131 -6.14 -16.07 1.90
CA GLN A 131 -6.03 -16.79 3.17
C GLN A 131 -5.27 -18.12 3.06
N ASP A 132 -5.36 -18.80 1.91
CA ASP A 132 -4.66 -20.06 1.66
C ASP A 132 -3.14 -19.85 1.58
N ARG A 133 -2.70 -18.59 1.52
CA ARG A 133 -1.31 -18.15 1.43
C ARG A 133 -0.85 -17.25 2.59
N GLY A 134 -1.60 -17.25 3.69
CA GLY A 134 -1.21 -16.52 4.91
C GLY A 134 -1.58 -15.03 4.95
N LEU A 135 -2.28 -14.51 3.93
CA LEU A 135 -2.76 -13.13 3.97
C LEU A 135 -4.13 -13.03 4.67
N PRO A 136 -4.45 -11.90 5.31
CA PRO A 136 -5.77 -11.66 5.86
C PRO A 136 -6.87 -11.72 4.79
N LYS A 137 -8.05 -12.21 5.17
CA LYS A 137 -9.21 -12.23 4.29
C LYS A 137 -9.64 -10.80 3.95
N PRO A 138 -9.81 -10.43 2.66
CA PRO A 138 -10.42 -9.17 2.29
C PRO A 138 -11.82 -9.03 2.92
N ASP A 139 -12.10 -7.88 3.50
CA ASP A 139 -13.39 -7.54 4.11
C ASP A 139 -14.36 -6.86 3.12
N HIS A 140 -13.89 -6.61 1.92
CA HIS A 140 -14.61 -5.97 0.83
C HIS A 140 -14.55 -6.82 -0.45
N ARG A 141 -15.42 -6.53 -1.41
CA ARG A 141 -15.42 -7.18 -2.71
C ARG A 141 -14.39 -6.54 -3.64
N LEU A 142 -13.92 -7.32 -4.61
CA LEU A 142 -13.01 -6.82 -5.65
C LEU A 142 -13.58 -5.56 -6.31
N LEU A 143 -12.72 -4.57 -6.60
CA LEU A 143 -13.05 -3.25 -7.19
C LEU A 143 -13.87 -2.30 -6.28
N HIS A 144 -14.15 -2.64 -5.02
CA HIS A 144 -14.70 -1.68 -4.06
C HIS A 144 -13.62 -0.78 -3.45
N ALA A 145 -12.39 -1.28 -3.38
CA ALA A 145 -11.20 -0.51 -3.05
C ALA A 145 -10.17 -0.72 -4.16
N HIS A 146 -9.17 0.13 -4.20
CA HIS A 146 -8.08 -0.01 -5.18
C HIS A 146 -7.34 -1.32 -4.90
N PRO A 147 -7.31 -2.28 -5.85
CA PRO A 147 -6.60 -3.53 -5.64
C PRO A 147 -5.09 -3.28 -5.62
N THR A 148 -4.39 -4.07 -4.84
CA THR A 148 -2.93 -4.02 -4.80
C THR A 148 -2.36 -5.00 -5.82
N VAL A 149 -1.39 -4.55 -6.60
CA VAL A 149 -0.76 -5.35 -7.65
C VAL A 149 0.61 -5.82 -7.19
N SER A 150 0.75 -7.12 -6.89
CA SER A 150 2.04 -7.72 -6.54
C SER A 150 2.09 -9.17 -7.03
N SER A 151 3.22 -9.56 -7.62
CA SER A 151 3.48 -10.96 -7.97
C SER A 151 4.34 -11.67 -6.92
N GLU A 152 5.10 -10.92 -6.14
CA GLU A 152 6.11 -11.45 -5.22
C GLU A 152 5.57 -11.67 -3.81
N LEU A 153 4.61 -10.85 -3.35
CA LEU A 153 4.10 -10.90 -1.98
C LEU A 153 3.62 -12.30 -1.57
N TYR A 154 2.86 -12.96 -2.45
CA TYR A 154 2.34 -14.30 -2.16
C TYR A 154 3.43 -15.34 -1.88
N ASP A 155 4.54 -15.23 -2.62
CA ASP A 155 5.66 -16.16 -2.46
C ASP A 155 6.42 -15.84 -1.17
N ARG A 156 6.67 -14.55 -0.87
CA ARG A 156 7.37 -14.13 0.35
C ARG A 156 6.60 -14.45 1.62
N VAL A 157 5.29 -14.24 1.63
CA VAL A 157 4.44 -14.62 2.78
C VAL A 157 4.34 -16.14 2.87
N GLY A 158 4.16 -16.84 1.76
CA GLY A 158 4.06 -18.30 1.72
C GLY A 158 5.33 -19.03 2.17
N HIS A 159 6.52 -18.46 1.95
CA HIS A 159 7.80 -18.96 2.44
C HIS A 159 8.13 -18.54 3.88
N GLY A 160 7.37 -17.58 4.43
CA GLY A 160 7.63 -17.05 5.78
C GLY A 160 8.70 -15.95 5.81
N ASP A 161 9.11 -15.43 4.66
CA ASP A 161 10.03 -14.29 4.57
C ASP A 161 9.37 -12.99 5.07
N ILE A 162 8.04 -12.88 4.94
CA ILE A 162 7.21 -11.80 5.48
C ILE A 162 6.16 -12.40 6.40
N GLU A 163 6.13 -11.95 7.63
CA GLU A 163 5.07 -12.28 8.59
C GLU A 163 3.97 -11.21 8.57
N MET A 164 2.73 -11.63 8.30
CA MET A 164 1.58 -10.73 8.35
C MET A 164 1.18 -10.44 9.79
N LYS A 165 0.98 -9.17 10.12
CA LYS A 165 0.49 -8.71 11.41
C LYS A 165 -0.83 -7.94 11.26
N PRO A 166 -1.72 -8.00 12.25
CA PRO A 166 -2.91 -7.16 12.28
C PRO A 166 -2.54 -5.70 12.52
N ASP A 167 -3.54 -4.85 12.74
CA ASP A 167 -3.33 -3.43 13.05
C ASP A 167 -2.49 -3.23 14.32
N ILE A 168 -1.83 -2.09 14.40
CA ILE A 168 -1.05 -1.70 15.57
C ILE A 168 -2.01 -1.15 16.63
N ALA A 169 -1.89 -1.64 17.86
CA ALA A 169 -2.62 -1.14 19.01
C ALA A 169 -1.91 0.07 19.63
N ARG A 170 -0.59 -0.04 19.84
CA ARG A 170 0.22 1.05 20.38
C ARG A 170 1.71 0.82 20.19
N PHE A 171 2.48 1.89 20.37
CA PHE A 171 3.93 1.87 20.49
C PHE A 171 4.37 1.93 21.97
N ASP A 172 5.48 1.26 22.29
CA ASP A 172 6.13 1.31 23.60
C ASP A 172 7.66 1.29 23.39
N GLY A 173 8.25 2.45 23.16
CA GLY A 173 9.65 2.58 22.79
C GLY A 173 9.98 1.94 21.44
N ASP A 174 10.85 0.93 21.43
CA ASP A 174 11.19 0.14 20.24
C ASP A 174 10.27 -1.09 20.02
N ARG A 175 9.28 -1.25 20.90
CA ARG A 175 8.31 -2.33 20.86
C ARG A 175 6.99 -1.89 20.28
N VAL A 176 6.44 -2.73 19.43
CA VAL A 176 5.12 -2.52 18.79
C VAL A 176 4.16 -3.58 19.32
N GLU A 177 3.01 -3.16 19.84
CA GLU A 177 1.91 -4.04 20.26
C GLU A 177 0.82 -4.03 19.19
N PHE A 178 0.33 -5.22 18.83
CA PHE A 178 -0.72 -5.39 17.83
C PHE A 178 -2.09 -5.63 18.50
N VAL A 179 -3.16 -5.40 17.76
CA VAL A 179 -4.55 -5.54 18.29
C VAL A 179 -4.92 -6.97 18.67
N ASP A 180 -4.17 -7.98 18.24
CA ASP A 180 -4.34 -9.38 18.67
C ASP A 180 -3.61 -9.71 20.00
N GLY A 181 -2.96 -8.72 20.61
CA GLY A 181 -2.17 -8.86 21.84
C GLY A 181 -0.74 -9.37 21.61
N SER A 182 -0.35 -9.68 20.37
CA SER A 182 1.05 -9.98 20.06
C SER A 182 1.90 -8.71 20.09
N SER A 183 3.22 -8.86 20.24
CA SER A 183 4.14 -7.72 20.18
C SER A 183 5.47 -8.13 19.57
N ALA A 184 6.18 -7.15 18.99
CA ALA A 184 7.49 -7.34 18.40
C ALA A 184 8.41 -6.16 18.70
N GLN A 185 9.70 -6.43 18.82
CA GLN A 185 10.74 -5.41 18.85
C GLN A 185 11.14 -5.08 17.41
N ILE A 186 11.21 -3.80 17.08
CA ILE A 186 11.41 -3.29 15.74
C ILE A 186 12.56 -2.30 15.74
N ASP A 187 13.50 -2.46 14.80
CA ASP A 187 14.63 -1.56 14.61
C ASP A 187 14.29 -0.44 13.62
N LEU A 188 13.39 -0.72 12.66
CA LEU A 188 13.03 0.20 11.59
C LEU A 188 11.54 0.10 11.24
N LEU A 189 10.84 1.23 11.30
CA LEU A 189 9.44 1.35 10.97
C LEU A 189 9.25 2.09 9.64
N VAL A 190 8.49 1.52 8.73
CA VAL A 190 8.17 2.13 7.43
C VAL A 190 6.67 2.41 7.33
N TYR A 191 6.30 3.69 7.23
CA TYR A 191 4.92 4.09 7.00
C TYR A 191 4.59 4.01 5.51
N ALA A 192 3.90 2.98 5.07
CA ALA A 192 3.35 2.85 3.71
C ALA A 192 1.83 3.12 3.69
N THR A 193 1.44 4.16 4.41
CA THR A 193 0.06 4.50 4.79
C THR A 193 -0.61 5.47 3.82
N GLY A 194 0.01 5.70 2.66
CA GLY A 194 -0.51 6.53 1.59
C GLY A 194 -0.27 8.01 1.78
N TYR A 195 -1.07 8.83 1.10
CA TYR A 195 -0.85 10.27 1.00
C TYR A 195 -2.15 11.03 1.21
N GLN A 196 -2.02 12.28 1.65
CA GLN A 196 -3.11 13.24 1.71
C GLN A 196 -3.14 14.04 0.40
N VAL A 197 -4.33 14.23 -0.16
CA VAL A 197 -4.51 15.13 -1.30
C VAL A 197 -4.39 16.56 -0.80
N SER A 198 -3.41 17.28 -1.31
CA SER A 198 -3.17 18.69 -0.96
C SER A 198 -3.02 19.53 -2.21
N LEU A 199 -3.76 20.62 -2.25
CA LEU A 199 -3.74 21.61 -3.34
C LEU A 199 -3.48 23.00 -2.72
N PRO A 200 -2.28 23.24 -2.16
CA PRO A 200 -1.99 24.40 -1.31
C PRO A 200 -1.98 25.72 -2.07
N PHE A 201 -2.07 25.69 -3.39
CA PHE A 201 -2.08 26.86 -4.26
C PHE A 201 -3.49 27.41 -4.54
N PHE A 202 -4.55 26.73 -4.10
CA PHE A 202 -5.89 27.30 -4.10
C PHE A 202 -6.08 28.16 -2.86
N ALA A 203 -6.72 29.31 -3.03
CA ALA A 203 -7.13 30.12 -1.88
C ALA A 203 -8.21 29.36 -1.08
N PRO A 204 -8.17 29.39 0.27
CA PRO A 204 -9.28 28.92 1.06
C PRO A 204 -10.53 29.74 0.73
N GLU A 205 -11.69 29.10 0.63
CA GLU A 205 -12.99 29.74 0.43
C GLU A 205 -13.39 30.58 1.66
#